data_671a5e4c54ee71ff238154b6f0f4e2bb
#
_entry.id   671a5e4c54ee71ff238154b6f0f4e2bb
#
_cell.length_a   1.000
_cell.length_b   1.000
_cell.length_c   1.000
_cell.angle_alpha   90.00
_cell.angle_beta   90.00
_cell.angle_gamma   90.00
#
_symmetry.space_group_name_H-M   'P 1'
#
loop_
_entity.id
_entity.type
_entity.pdbx_description
1 polymer ?
#
loop_
_entity_poly.entity_id
_entity_poly.type
_entity_poly.pdbx_seq_one_letter_code
_entity_poly.pdbx_strand_id
1 'polypeptide(L)'
;PVVVLFHGLEGDSSSGYARSLMHRVEARGWHGVVAHFRGTSGEDNRLPRAYYAGDSEEIERILRHVKTLHPSQPIYAVGVSLGGNALLKWLGERGETALNLVSRAAGVSAPLDLTAAGHALDSGFNRYVYTARFLSTLKAKGLRKAAQYPELLDAQAIAAATTFREFDTLVTARLHGFVDAEDYWLKVSSKPWLKSIRVPTLVLNARNDPFLPAEALPGVDEVSEAVTL
;
A
#
# COMPACT_ATOMS: atom_id res chain seq x y z
N PRO A 1 -13.96 15.49 -12.13
CA PRO A 1 -13.54 14.29 -11.37
C PRO A 1 -12.65 14.63 -10.20
N VAL A 2 -12.60 13.72 -9.23
CA VAL A 2 -11.64 13.78 -8.11
C VAL A 2 -10.64 12.64 -8.28
N VAL A 3 -9.35 12.94 -8.23
CA VAL A 3 -8.29 11.94 -8.22
C VAL A 3 -7.78 11.77 -6.79
N VAL A 4 -7.90 10.56 -6.25
CA VAL A 4 -7.42 10.21 -4.91
C VAL A 4 -6.17 9.37 -5.05
N LEU A 5 -5.06 9.83 -4.47
CA LEU A 5 -3.79 9.11 -4.45
C LEU A 5 -3.54 8.46 -3.08
N PHE A 6 -3.29 7.16 -3.08
CA PHE A 6 -2.77 6.36 -1.98
C PHE A 6 -1.27 6.17 -2.18
N HIS A 7 -0.47 6.71 -1.28
CA HIS A 7 0.99 6.74 -1.44
C HIS A 7 1.67 5.40 -1.08
N GLY A 8 2.92 5.26 -1.47
CA GLY A 8 3.76 4.11 -1.12
C GLY A 8 4.26 4.14 0.32
N LEU A 9 5.03 3.10 0.67
CA LEU A 9 5.65 2.97 1.99
C LEU A 9 6.46 4.24 2.31
N GLU A 10 6.22 4.80 3.51
CA GLU A 10 6.87 6.03 3.99
C GLU A 10 6.69 7.27 3.09
N GLY A 11 5.71 7.22 2.17
CA GLY A 11 5.35 8.36 1.34
C GLY A 11 4.39 9.34 2.02
N ASP A 12 4.18 10.47 1.37
CA ASP A 12 3.25 11.53 1.75
C ASP A 12 2.94 12.45 0.55
N SER A 13 2.28 13.58 0.80
CA SER A 13 1.96 14.57 -0.24
C SER A 13 3.20 15.31 -0.78
N SER A 14 4.35 15.25 -0.11
CA SER A 14 5.61 15.84 -0.58
C SER A 14 6.39 14.93 -1.52
N SER A 15 6.01 13.65 -1.62
CA SER A 15 6.64 12.67 -2.51
C SER A 15 6.63 13.16 -3.97
N GLY A 16 7.74 12.99 -4.68
CA GLY A 16 7.91 13.50 -6.05
C GLY A 16 6.80 13.04 -7.00
N TYR A 17 6.43 11.76 -6.96
CA TYR A 17 5.34 11.23 -7.80
C TYR A 17 3.97 11.80 -7.40
N ALA A 18 3.73 12.06 -6.10
CA ALA A 18 2.48 12.64 -5.63
C ALA A 18 2.32 14.08 -6.15
N ARG A 19 3.37 14.89 -6.00
CA ARG A 19 3.40 16.26 -6.53
C ARG A 19 3.23 16.29 -8.05
N SER A 20 3.92 15.41 -8.78
CA SER A 20 3.81 15.32 -10.23
C SER A 20 2.41 14.95 -10.69
N LEU A 21 1.75 13.97 -10.02
CA LEU A 21 0.37 13.59 -10.33
C LEU A 21 -0.58 14.75 -10.03
N MET A 22 -0.49 15.36 -8.84
CA MET A 22 -1.37 16.47 -8.45
C MET A 22 -1.24 17.68 -9.37
N HIS A 23 -0.03 18.02 -9.80
CA HIS A 23 0.18 19.06 -10.80
C HIS A 23 -0.53 18.74 -12.14
N ARG A 24 -0.48 17.48 -12.58
CA ARG A 24 -1.19 17.05 -13.81
C ARG A 24 -2.71 17.02 -13.64
N VAL A 25 -3.20 16.72 -12.46
CA VAL A 25 -4.62 16.76 -12.09
C VAL A 25 -5.14 18.19 -12.12
N GLU A 26 -4.41 19.11 -11.48
CA GLU A 26 -4.71 20.55 -11.45
C GLU A 26 -4.73 21.15 -12.87
N ALA A 27 -3.73 20.85 -13.69
CA ALA A 27 -3.64 21.31 -15.09
C ALA A 27 -4.82 20.86 -15.97
N ARG A 28 -5.61 19.86 -15.53
CA ARG A 28 -6.85 19.43 -16.18
C ARG A 28 -8.12 20.05 -15.59
N GLY A 29 -7.98 20.92 -14.59
CA GLY A 29 -9.12 21.47 -13.85
C GLY A 29 -9.82 20.43 -12.99
N TRP A 30 -9.13 19.35 -12.57
CA TRP A 30 -9.67 18.31 -11.71
C TRP A 30 -9.26 18.53 -10.25
N HIS A 31 -10.02 17.95 -9.33
CA HIS A 31 -9.64 17.97 -7.91
C HIS A 31 -8.65 16.85 -7.61
N GLY A 32 -7.62 17.15 -6.82
CA GLY A 32 -6.63 16.19 -6.36
C GLY A 32 -6.67 16.03 -4.85
N VAL A 33 -6.59 14.79 -4.38
CA VAL A 33 -6.50 14.43 -2.96
C VAL A 33 -5.34 13.46 -2.79
N VAL A 34 -4.39 13.78 -1.90
CA VAL A 34 -3.38 12.82 -1.45
C VAL A 34 -3.79 12.35 -0.06
N ALA A 35 -4.19 11.10 0.03
CA ALA A 35 -4.56 10.51 1.30
C ALA A 35 -3.29 10.15 2.09
N HIS A 36 -3.13 10.73 3.27
CA HIS A 36 -2.06 10.32 4.19
C HIS A 36 -2.53 9.12 5.00
N PHE A 37 -1.81 8.02 4.90
CA PHE A 37 -2.03 6.90 5.81
C PHE A 37 -1.67 7.30 7.24
N ARG A 38 -2.26 6.64 8.23
CA ARG A 38 -2.07 6.97 9.64
C ARG A 38 -0.59 6.95 10.04
N GLY A 39 -0.14 8.03 10.71
CA GLY A 39 1.26 8.20 11.11
C GLY A 39 2.21 8.60 9.97
N THR A 40 1.69 9.13 8.84
CA THR A 40 2.51 9.68 7.75
C THR A 40 2.29 11.17 7.49
N SER A 41 1.42 11.83 8.26
CA SER A 41 1.11 13.27 8.13
C SER A 41 2.03 14.18 8.95
N GLY A 42 3.10 13.65 9.55
CA GLY A 42 3.98 14.37 10.49
C GLY A 42 3.58 14.20 11.96
N GLU A 43 2.39 13.66 12.24
CA GLU A 43 1.94 13.32 13.59
C GLU A 43 1.95 11.81 13.80
N ASP A 44 2.37 11.38 14.99
CA ASP A 44 2.32 9.97 15.36
C ASP A 44 0.87 9.50 15.55
N ASN A 45 0.55 8.33 15.02
CA ASN A 45 -0.73 7.69 15.24
C ASN A 45 -0.88 7.26 16.71
N ARG A 46 -2.00 7.60 17.32
CA ARG A 46 -2.29 7.37 18.77
C ARG A 46 -2.67 5.93 19.10
N LEU A 47 -3.18 5.15 18.12
CA LEU A 47 -3.59 3.78 18.33
C LEU A 47 -2.43 2.80 18.10
N PRO A 48 -2.46 1.57 18.66
CA PRO A 48 -1.48 0.53 18.34
C PRO A 48 -1.41 0.27 16.83
N ARG A 49 -2.57 0.15 16.19
CA ARG A 49 -2.69 -0.09 14.74
C ARG A 49 -1.87 0.94 13.95
N ALA A 50 -1.02 0.46 13.05
CA ALA A 50 -0.30 1.24 12.04
C ALA A 50 -0.99 1.12 10.66
N TYR A 51 -0.52 1.82 9.63
CA TYR A 51 -0.91 1.50 8.26
C TYR A 51 -0.13 0.28 7.78
N TYR A 52 -0.72 -0.50 6.88
CA TYR A 52 -0.08 -1.69 6.32
C TYR A 52 -0.59 -1.96 4.89
N ALA A 53 0.08 -2.87 4.18
CA ALA A 53 -0.15 -3.07 2.75
C ALA A 53 -1.53 -3.62 2.36
N GLY A 54 -2.28 -4.16 3.31
CA GLY A 54 -3.61 -4.77 3.06
C GLY A 54 -4.77 -4.04 3.72
N ASP A 55 -4.62 -2.77 4.08
CA ASP A 55 -5.61 -2.01 4.87
C ASP A 55 -6.81 -1.56 4.01
N SER A 56 -7.62 -2.53 3.58
CA SER A 56 -8.83 -2.28 2.78
C SER A 56 -9.87 -1.42 3.49
N GLU A 57 -9.95 -1.51 4.82
CA GLU A 57 -10.89 -0.67 5.60
C GLU A 57 -10.49 0.81 5.57
N GLU A 58 -9.19 1.09 5.62
CA GLU A 58 -8.69 2.45 5.55
C GLU A 58 -8.92 3.04 4.14
N ILE A 59 -8.66 2.26 3.09
CA ILE A 59 -8.96 2.64 1.70
C ILE A 59 -10.44 3.00 1.58
N GLU A 60 -11.34 2.15 2.03
CA GLU A 60 -12.79 2.39 1.95
C GLU A 60 -13.21 3.62 2.74
N ARG A 61 -12.71 3.80 3.96
CA ARG A 61 -13.01 4.96 4.81
C ARG A 61 -12.63 6.27 4.12
N ILE A 62 -11.43 6.32 3.54
CA ILE A 62 -10.93 7.48 2.82
C ILE A 62 -11.81 7.78 1.59
N LEU A 63 -12.11 6.77 0.78
CA LEU A 63 -12.93 6.93 -0.42
C LEU A 63 -14.36 7.38 -0.08
N ARG A 64 -14.98 6.81 0.96
CA ARG A 64 -16.29 7.26 1.44
C ARG A 64 -16.24 8.72 1.93
N HIS A 65 -15.20 9.11 2.64
CA HIS A 65 -15.04 10.49 3.08
C HIS A 65 -14.90 11.44 1.89
N VAL A 66 -14.07 11.11 0.91
CA VAL A 66 -13.95 11.91 -0.32
C VAL A 66 -15.29 11.98 -1.05
N LYS A 67 -16.05 10.88 -1.10
CA LYS A 67 -17.39 10.87 -1.72
C LYS A 67 -18.39 11.77 -1.01
N THR A 68 -18.31 11.92 0.31
CA THR A 68 -19.16 12.88 1.04
C THR A 68 -18.80 14.33 0.74
N LEU A 69 -17.52 14.62 0.50
CA LEU A 69 -17.06 15.97 0.12
C LEU A 69 -17.36 16.31 -1.36
N HIS A 70 -17.44 15.29 -2.21
CA HIS A 70 -17.65 15.44 -3.67
C HIS A 70 -18.75 14.50 -4.18
N PRO A 71 -20.01 14.66 -3.73
CA PRO A 71 -21.09 13.67 -3.95
C PRO A 71 -21.45 13.43 -5.43
N SER A 72 -21.36 14.45 -6.26
CA SER A 72 -21.70 14.36 -7.69
C SER A 72 -20.51 14.06 -8.61
N GLN A 73 -19.29 14.07 -8.10
CA GLN A 73 -18.11 13.88 -8.92
C GLN A 73 -17.68 12.41 -8.98
N PRO A 74 -17.24 11.91 -10.16
CA PRO A 74 -16.60 10.59 -10.24
C PRO A 74 -15.25 10.63 -9.55
N ILE A 75 -14.94 9.55 -8.79
CA ILE A 75 -13.66 9.34 -8.12
C ILE A 75 -12.79 8.43 -8.99
N TYR A 76 -11.56 8.85 -9.24
CA TYR A 76 -10.49 8.06 -9.84
C TYR A 76 -9.45 7.78 -8.76
N ALA A 77 -9.24 6.50 -8.43
CA ALA A 77 -8.32 6.09 -7.38
C ALA A 77 -6.98 5.65 -7.97
N VAL A 78 -5.89 6.17 -7.44
CA VAL A 78 -4.53 5.80 -7.85
C VAL A 78 -3.78 5.32 -6.62
N GLY A 79 -3.19 4.13 -6.69
CA GLY A 79 -2.31 3.61 -5.65
C GLY A 79 -0.90 3.42 -6.17
N VAL A 80 0.11 3.84 -5.41
CA VAL A 80 1.52 3.65 -5.75
C VAL A 80 2.17 2.72 -4.74
N SER A 81 2.92 1.72 -5.22
CA SER A 81 3.65 0.77 -4.37
C SER A 81 2.73 0.12 -3.32
N LEU A 82 3.01 0.25 -2.02
CA LEU A 82 2.18 -0.25 -0.93
C LEU A 82 0.71 0.22 -1.07
N GLY A 83 0.48 1.49 -1.37
CA GLY A 83 -0.86 2.04 -1.60
C GLY A 83 -1.54 1.43 -2.83
N GLY A 84 -0.76 1.01 -3.84
CA GLY A 84 -1.25 0.26 -5.00
C GLY A 84 -1.75 -1.12 -4.61
N ASN A 85 -0.98 -1.85 -3.81
CA ASN A 85 -1.41 -3.17 -3.31
C ASN A 85 -2.69 -3.06 -2.46
N ALA A 86 -2.74 -2.12 -1.51
CA ALA A 86 -3.92 -1.91 -0.66
C ALA A 86 -5.18 -1.56 -1.48
N LEU A 87 -5.04 -0.67 -2.47
CA LEU A 87 -6.13 -0.28 -3.36
C LEU A 87 -6.63 -1.45 -4.21
N LEU A 88 -5.71 -2.19 -4.85
CA LEU A 88 -6.06 -3.33 -5.72
C LEU A 88 -6.72 -4.46 -4.92
N LYS A 89 -6.23 -4.74 -3.72
CA LYS A 89 -6.85 -5.69 -2.80
C LYS A 89 -8.27 -5.26 -2.45
N TRP A 90 -8.47 -4.01 -2.01
CA TRP A 90 -9.79 -3.46 -1.73
C TRP A 90 -10.74 -3.56 -2.92
N LEU A 91 -10.28 -3.20 -4.13
CA LEU A 91 -11.08 -3.31 -5.35
C LEU A 91 -11.56 -4.74 -5.62
N GLY A 92 -10.68 -5.71 -5.43
CA GLY A 92 -11.03 -7.12 -5.63
C GLY A 92 -11.93 -7.68 -4.54
N GLU A 93 -11.72 -7.33 -3.28
CA GLU A 93 -12.57 -7.72 -2.15
C GLU A 93 -13.99 -7.14 -2.29
N ARG A 94 -14.12 -5.92 -2.78
CA ARG A 94 -15.43 -5.27 -2.96
C ARG A 94 -16.12 -5.64 -4.28
N GLY A 95 -15.38 -6.09 -5.28
CA GLY A 95 -15.93 -6.47 -6.57
C GLY A 95 -16.85 -5.38 -7.17
N GLU A 96 -18.10 -5.75 -7.49
CA GLU A 96 -19.08 -4.82 -8.04
C GLU A 96 -19.41 -3.65 -7.10
N THR A 97 -19.37 -3.84 -5.81
CA THR A 97 -19.72 -2.78 -4.84
C THR A 97 -18.72 -1.63 -4.84
N ALA A 98 -17.48 -1.86 -5.28
CA ALA A 98 -16.49 -0.81 -5.45
C ALA A 98 -16.92 0.26 -6.47
N LEU A 99 -17.73 -0.08 -7.46
CA LEU A 99 -18.28 0.84 -8.46
C LEU A 99 -19.15 1.95 -7.84
N ASN A 100 -19.70 1.74 -6.65
CA ASN A 100 -20.45 2.76 -5.92
C ASN A 100 -19.57 3.92 -5.44
N LEU A 101 -18.27 3.69 -5.32
CA LEU A 101 -17.31 4.68 -4.83
C LEU A 101 -16.30 5.13 -5.89
N VAL A 102 -15.80 4.20 -6.69
CA VAL A 102 -14.70 4.44 -7.64
C VAL A 102 -15.14 4.14 -9.05
N SER A 103 -14.94 5.10 -9.95
CA SER A 103 -15.28 4.95 -11.36
C SER A 103 -14.14 4.40 -12.21
N ARG A 104 -12.89 4.64 -11.83
CA ARG A 104 -11.67 4.13 -12.47
C ARG A 104 -10.56 4.02 -11.45
N ALA A 105 -9.63 3.09 -11.66
CA ALA A 105 -8.48 2.94 -10.78
C ALA A 105 -7.16 2.70 -11.52
N ALA A 106 -6.05 2.93 -10.82
CA ALA A 106 -4.73 2.53 -11.28
C ALA A 106 -3.87 2.08 -10.09
N GLY A 107 -3.20 0.94 -10.22
CA GLY A 107 -2.13 0.48 -9.35
C GLY A 107 -0.79 0.62 -10.07
N VAL A 108 0.16 1.36 -9.50
CA VAL A 108 1.45 1.65 -10.13
C VAL A 108 2.57 1.10 -9.27
N SER A 109 3.45 0.28 -9.86
CA SER A 109 4.58 -0.36 -9.17
C SER A 109 4.18 -1.05 -7.86
N ALA A 110 3.01 -1.68 -7.85
CA ALA A 110 2.45 -2.33 -6.67
C ALA A 110 3.11 -3.70 -6.45
N PRO A 111 3.53 -4.03 -5.20
CA PRO A 111 4.02 -5.37 -4.86
C PRO A 111 2.83 -6.33 -4.74
N LEU A 112 2.28 -6.77 -5.88
CA LEU A 112 1.05 -7.57 -5.99
C LEU A 112 1.13 -8.90 -5.22
N ASP A 113 2.33 -9.47 -5.17
CA ASP A 113 2.72 -10.64 -4.37
C ASP A 113 3.75 -10.18 -3.34
N LEU A 114 3.27 -9.94 -2.11
CA LEU A 114 4.14 -9.44 -1.04
C LEU A 114 5.11 -10.50 -0.51
N THR A 115 4.82 -11.78 -0.66
CA THR A 115 5.75 -12.85 -0.30
C THR A 115 6.96 -12.80 -1.24
N ALA A 116 6.73 -12.77 -2.54
CA ALA A 116 7.79 -12.64 -3.52
C ALA A 116 8.58 -11.32 -3.36
N ALA A 117 7.88 -10.22 -3.11
CA ALA A 117 8.50 -8.91 -2.89
C ALA A 117 9.35 -8.87 -1.61
N GLY A 118 8.85 -9.42 -0.51
CA GLY A 118 9.58 -9.48 0.77
C GLY A 118 10.86 -10.29 0.64
N HIS A 119 10.80 -11.47 -0.01
CA HIS A 119 11.99 -12.28 -0.26
C HIS A 119 12.99 -11.59 -1.18
N ALA A 120 12.53 -10.90 -2.23
CA ALA A 120 13.39 -10.15 -3.15
C ALA A 120 14.10 -8.99 -2.44
N LEU A 121 13.38 -8.27 -1.58
CA LEU A 121 13.94 -7.17 -0.80
C LEU A 121 14.94 -7.65 0.25
N ASP A 122 14.71 -8.81 0.87
CA ASP A 122 15.57 -9.35 1.92
C ASP A 122 16.80 -10.11 1.38
N SER A 123 16.99 -10.14 0.07
CA SER A 123 18.09 -10.87 -0.57
C SER A 123 19.03 -9.99 -1.39
N GLY A 124 20.28 -10.46 -1.56
CA GLY A 124 21.28 -9.87 -2.46
C GLY A 124 21.50 -8.37 -2.26
N PHE A 125 21.65 -7.64 -3.36
CA PHE A 125 21.88 -6.20 -3.38
C PHE A 125 20.72 -5.40 -2.75
N ASN A 126 19.48 -5.85 -2.94
CA ASN A 126 18.30 -5.18 -2.41
C ASN A 126 18.32 -5.04 -0.90
N ARG A 127 18.79 -6.08 -0.19
CA ARG A 127 18.90 -6.08 1.26
C ARG A 127 19.77 -4.94 1.78
N TYR A 128 20.91 -4.71 1.15
CA TYR A 128 21.88 -3.73 1.62
C TYR A 128 21.51 -2.28 1.22
N VAL A 129 20.78 -2.10 0.13
CA VAL A 129 20.46 -0.77 -0.40
C VAL A 129 19.03 -0.37 -0.03
N TYR A 130 18.04 -1.12 -0.49
CA TYR A 130 16.64 -0.72 -0.33
C TYR A 130 16.09 -1.09 1.04
N THR A 131 16.28 -2.34 1.47
CA THR A 131 15.79 -2.79 2.79
C THR A 131 16.44 -2.01 3.92
N ALA A 132 17.75 -1.81 3.89
CA ALA A 132 18.44 -1.00 4.88
C ALA A 132 17.90 0.43 4.97
N ARG A 133 17.60 1.06 3.81
CA ARG A 133 17.02 2.41 3.75
C ARG A 133 15.59 2.45 4.33
N PHE A 134 14.73 1.51 3.94
CA PHE A 134 13.37 1.45 4.49
C PHE A 134 13.37 1.19 5.99
N LEU A 135 14.17 0.23 6.44
CA LEU A 135 14.26 -0.12 7.85
C LEU A 135 14.77 1.03 8.71
N SER A 136 15.56 1.96 8.19
CA SER A 136 16.02 3.12 8.95
C SER A 136 14.86 4.01 9.44
N THR A 137 13.83 4.20 8.63
CA THR A 137 12.62 4.97 8.98
C THR A 137 11.57 4.14 9.71
N LEU A 138 11.35 2.91 9.25
CA LEU A 138 10.38 1.99 9.85
C LEU A 138 10.74 1.63 11.29
N LYS A 139 12.01 1.35 11.57
CA LYS A 139 12.51 1.06 12.94
C LYS A 139 12.31 2.25 13.85
N ALA A 140 12.56 3.46 13.39
CA ALA A 140 12.31 4.67 14.20
C ALA A 140 10.83 4.79 14.61
N LYS A 141 9.90 4.49 13.69
CA LYS A 141 8.45 4.44 13.99
C LYS A 141 8.09 3.26 14.90
N GLY A 142 8.65 2.08 14.63
CA GLY A 142 8.44 0.88 15.45
C GLY A 142 8.91 1.07 16.89
N LEU A 143 10.06 1.70 17.11
CA LEU A 143 10.58 2.00 18.44
C LEU A 143 9.71 3.02 19.19
N ARG A 144 9.18 4.06 18.51
CA ARG A 144 8.20 4.97 19.13
C ARG A 144 6.92 4.23 19.52
N LYS A 145 6.45 3.30 18.68
CA LYS A 145 5.32 2.44 19.03
C LYS A 145 5.61 1.51 20.20
N ALA A 146 6.80 0.91 20.26
CA ALA A 146 7.22 0.07 21.39
C ALA A 146 7.29 0.86 22.71
N ALA A 147 7.70 2.13 22.65
CA ALA A 147 7.68 3.00 23.83
C ALA A 147 6.24 3.34 24.29
N GLN A 148 5.28 3.42 23.37
CA GLN A 148 3.85 3.65 23.68
C GLN A 148 3.14 2.36 24.17
N TYR A 149 3.54 1.20 23.65
CA TYR A 149 2.89 -0.11 23.85
C TYR A 149 3.94 -1.18 24.13
N PRO A 150 4.67 -1.10 25.27
CA PRO A 150 5.76 -2.03 25.59
C PRO A 150 5.29 -3.47 25.82
N GLU A 151 3.99 -3.65 26.11
CA GLU A 151 3.38 -4.97 26.26
C GLU A 151 3.14 -5.68 24.90
N LEU A 152 3.12 -4.95 23.79
CA LEU A 152 2.87 -5.49 22.47
C LEU A 152 4.16 -5.69 21.65
N LEU A 153 5.17 -4.84 21.86
CA LEU A 153 6.34 -4.74 20.99
C LEU A 153 7.63 -4.78 21.79
N ASP A 154 8.58 -5.59 21.32
CA ASP A 154 9.94 -5.67 21.86
C ASP A 154 10.87 -4.67 21.17
N ALA A 155 11.21 -3.58 21.87
CA ALA A 155 12.08 -2.53 21.34
C ALA A 155 13.50 -3.03 21.01
N GLN A 156 14.05 -3.97 21.78
CA GLN A 156 15.39 -4.50 21.54
C GLN A 156 15.41 -5.35 20.28
N ALA A 157 14.44 -6.23 20.11
CA ALA A 157 14.30 -7.04 18.90
C ALA A 157 14.07 -6.16 17.66
N ILE A 158 13.22 -5.12 17.73
CA ILE A 158 13.00 -4.17 16.64
C ILE A 158 14.30 -3.43 16.27
N ALA A 159 15.06 -2.98 17.26
CA ALA A 159 16.34 -2.31 17.00
C ALA A 159 17.35 -3.23 16.28
N ALA A 160 17.32 -4.52 16.57
CA ALA A 160 18.22 -5.52 15.97
C ALA A 160 17.79 -5.98 14.58
N ALA A 161 16.52 -5.80 14.17
CA ALA A 161 16.01 -6.28 12.88
C ALA A 161 16.81 -5.74 11.69
N THR A 162 17.13 -6.60 10.73
CA THR A 162 17.95 -6.30 9.53
C THR A 162 17.26 -6.65 8.22
N THR A 163 16.07 -7.25 8.28
CA THR A 163 15.26 -7.69 7.15
C THR A 163 13.82 -7.24 7.30
N PHE A 164 13.07 -7.17 6.18
CA PHE A 164 11.62 -6.94 6.21
C PHE A 164 10.90 -8.07 6.96
N ARG A 165 11.33 -9.31 6.76
CA ARG A 165 10.76 -10.47 7.46
C ARG A 165 10.86 -10.31 8.99
N GLU A 166 12.02 -9.92 9.50
CA GLU A 166 12.20 -9.67 10.94
C GLU A 166 11.30 -8.51 11.40
N PHE A 167 11.34 -7.37 10.70
CA PHE A 167 10.55 -6.21 11.07
C PHE A 167 9.05 -6.48 11.02
N ASP A 168 8.54 -7.07 9.93
CA ASP A 168 7.12 -7.35 9.77
C ASP A 168 6.62 -8.40 10.78
N THR A 169 7.45 -9.39 11.14
CA THR A 169 7.11 -10.33 12.21
C THR A 169 7.02 -9.64 13.57
N LEU A 170 7.97 -8.76 13.88
CA LEU A 170 8.06 -8.11 15.18
C LEU A 170 7.07 -6.95 15.37
N VAL A 171 6.72 -6.26 14.29
CA VAL A 171 5.91 -5.04 14.33
C VAL A 171 4.59 -5.23 13.61
N THR A 172 4.61 -5.38 12.27
CA THR A 172 3.39 -5.36 11.46
C THR A 172 2.45 -6.51 11.83
N ALA A 173 2.96 -7.73 11.91
CA ALA A 173 2.17 -8.90 12.27
C ALA A 173 1.58 -8.77 13.68
N ARG A 174 2.39 -8.36 14.66
CA ARG A 174 1.96 -8.17 16.05
C ARG A 174 0.86 -7.13 16.19
N LEU A 175 0.96 -6.00 15.51
CA LEU A 175 -0.01 -4.91 15.60
C LEU A 175 -1.34 -5.23 14.90
N HIS A 176 -1.36 -6.19 13.97
CA HIS A 176 -2.52 -6.49 13.13
C HIS A 176 -3.05 -7.92 13.27
N GLY A 177 -2.51 -8.72 14.21
CA GLY A 177 -3.03 -10.05 14.51
C GLY A 177 -2.67 -11.13 13.48
N PHE A 178 -1.59 -10.93 12.73
CA PHE A 178 -0.99 -11.98 11.90
C PHE A 178 -0.03 -12.83 12.73
N VAL A 179 0.22 -14.06 12.31
CA VAL A 179 1.12 -14.98 13.00
C VAL A 179 2.57 -14.50 12.90
N ASP A 180 3.00 -14.13 11.68
CA ASP A 180 4.32 -13.67 11.33
C ASP A 180 4.30 -12.88 10.00
N ALA A 181 5.47 -12.52 9.47
CA ALA A 181 5.60 -11.82 8.21
C ALA A 181 5.06 -12.62 7.01
N GLU A 182 5.27 -13.94 6.96
CA GLU A 182 4.79 -14.79 5.87
C GLU A 182 3.26 -14.86 5.82
N ASP A 183 2.63 -15.05 6.98
CA ASP A 183 1.18 -15.02 7.12
C ASP A 183 0.60 -13.65 6.73
N TYR A 184 1.28 -12.57 7.16
CA TYR A 184 0.93 -11.21 6.76
C TYR A 184 1.03 -11.04 5.25
N TRP A 185 2.17 -11.32 4.64
CA TRP A 185 2.39 -11.12 3.21
C TRP A 185 1.42 -11.94 2.35
N LEU A 186 1.20 -13.19 2.71
CA LEU A 186 0.26 -14.07 2.01
C LEU A 186 -1.17 -13.53 2.03
N LYS A 187 -1.66 -13.13 3.21
CA LYS A 187 -3.06 -12.69 3.39
C LYS A 187 -3.36 -11.32 2.79
N VAL A 188 -2.34 -10.46 2.64
CA VAL A 188 -2.56 -9.09 2.18
C VAL A 188 -2.10 -8.81 0.76
N SER A 189 -1.51 -9.78 0.08
CA SER A 189 -1.21 -9.71 -1.35
C SER A 189 -2.47 -9.46 -2.17
N SER A 190 -2.38 -8.54 -3.13
CA SER A 190 -3.51 -8.20 -4.00
C SER A 190 -3.65 -9.12 -5.20
N LYS A 191 -2.60 -9.85 -5.60
CA LYS A 191 -2.60 -10.71 -6.79
C LYS A 191 -3.79 -11.68 -6.84
N PRO A 192 -4.18 -12.41 -5.77
CA PRO A 192 -5.32 -13.32 -5.80
C PRO A 192 -6.68 -12.62 -6.03
N TRP A 193 -6.75 -11.32 -5.78
CA TRP A 193 -7.97 -10.53 -5.88
C TRP A 193 -8.18 -9.88 -7.25
N LEU A 194 -7.19 -9.88 -8.14
CA LEU A 194 -7.25 -9.20 -9.43
C LEU A 194 -8.38 -9.74 -10.34
N LYS A 195 -8.71 -11.01 -10.25
CA LYS A 195 -9.84 -11.61 -10.97
C LYS A 195 -11.22 -11.11 -10.53
N SER A 196 -11.30 -10.61 -9.30
CA SER A 196 -12.56 -10.13 -8.72
C SER A 196 -12.79 -8.63 -8.95
N ILE A 197 -11.83 -7.90 -9.47
CA ILE A 197 -11.97 -6.46 -9.76
C ILE A 197 -13.01 -6.25 -10.85
N ARG A 198 -13.91 -5.28 -10.63
CA ARG A 198 -14.98 -4.90 -11.60
C ARG A 198 -14.88 -3.44 -12.02
N VAL A 199 -14.14 -2.62 -11.29
CA VAL A 199 -13.83 -1.24 -11.67
C VAL A 199 -12.79 -1.27 -12.79
N PRO A 200 -12.95 -0.50 -13.90
CA PRO A 200 -11.92 -0.37 -14.92
C PRO A 200 -10.60 0.09 -14.29
N THR A 201 -9.60 -0.78 -14.34
CA THR A 201 -8.36 -0.63 -13.57
C THR A 201 -7.13 -0.87 -14.43
N LEU A 202 -6.17 0.05 -14.40
CA LEU A 202 -4.83 -0.13 -14.95
C LEU A 202 -3.89 -0.66 -13.86
N VAL A 203 -3.17 -1.74 -14.14
CA VAL A 203 -2.05 -2.23 -13.31
C VAL A 203 -0.77 -2.04 -14.10
N LEU A 204 0.08 -1.13 -13.64
CA LEU A 204 1.31 -0.76 -14.31
C LEU A 204 2.52 -1.12 -13.45
N ASN A 205 3.25 -2.17 -13.83
CA ASN A 205 4.47 -2.61 -13.19
C ASN A 205 5.60 -2.76 -14.22
N ALA A 206 6.80 -2.35 -13.84
CA ALA A 206 7.98 -2.59 -14.68
C ALA A 206 8.44 -4.06 -14.52
N ARG A 207 8.80 -4.73 -15.63
CA ARG A 207 9.33 -6.10 -15.57
C ARG A 207 10.68 -6.21 -14.89
N ASN A 208 11.43 -5.12 -14.82
CA ASN A 208 12.73 -5.03 -14.15
C ASN A 208 12.65 -4.29 -12.81
N ASP A 209 11.47 -4.27 -12.17
CA ASP A 209 11.32 -3.69 -10.84
C ASP A 209 12.16 -4.50 -9.83
N PRO A 210 13.08 -3.87 -9.09
CA PRO A 210 13.91 -4.58 -8.11
C PRO A 210 13.09 -5.10 -6.92
N PHE A 211 11.87 -4.62 -6.72
CA PHE A 211 11.04 -4.95 -5.55
C PHE A 211 10.07 -6.10 -5.80
N LEU A 212 9.67 -6.33 -7.06
CA LEU A 212 8.80 -7.44 -7.41
C LEU A 212 9.39 -8.19 -8.61
N PRO A 213 9.85 -9.44 -8.42
CA PRO A 213 10.37 -10.24 -9.53
C PRO A 213 9.37 -10.40 -10.67
N ALA A 214 9.88 -10.44 -11.92
CA ALA A 214 9.02 -10.52 -13.11
C ALA A 214 8.10 -11.76 -13.10
N GLU A 215 8.55 -12.85 -12.50
CA GLU A 215 7.82 -14.11 -12.37
C GLU A 215 6.60 -13.99 -11.44
N ALA A 216 6.62 -13.00 -10.54
CA ALA A 216 5.51 -12.74 -9.63
C ALA A 216 4.45 -11.80 -10.24
N LEU A 217 4.72 -11.17 -11.38
CA LEU A 217 3.73 -10.35 -12.09
C LEU A 217 2.56 -11.23 -12.58
N PRO A 218 1.32 -10.68 -12.61
CA PRO A 218 0.17 -11.43 -13.08
C PRO A 218 0.19 -11.61 -14.60
N GLY A 219 -0.26 -12.77 -15.05
CA GLY A 219 -0.64 -13.02 -16.44
C GLY A 219 -2.05 -12.52 -16.75
N VAL A 220 -2.39 -12.47 -18.04
CA VAL A 220 -3.72 -12.06 -18.51
C VAL A 220 -4.84 -12.98 -18.01
N ASP A 221 -4.53 -14.22 -17.73
CA ASP A 221 -5.45 -15.23 -17.17
C ASP A 221 -5.66 -15.09 -15.64
N GLU A 222 -4.83 -14.29 -14.98
CA GLU A 222 -4.91 -14.02 -13.54
C GLU A 222 -5.68 -12.74 -13.18
N VAL A 223 -6.20 -12.02 -14.18
CA VAL A 223 -6.93 -10.77 -14.00
C VAL A 223 -8.35 -10.86 -14.58
N SER A 224 -9.22 -9.93 -14.19
CA SER A 224 -10.56 -9.80 -14.78
C SER A 224 -10.51 -8.99 -16.09
N GLU A 225 -11.60 -9.01 -16.86
CA GLU A 225 -11.76 -8.18 -18.06
C GLU A 225 -11.73 -6.66 -17.77
N ALA A 226 -12.00 -6.25 -16.53
CA ALA A 226 -11.92 -4.85 -16.11
C ALA A 226 -10.48 -4.39 -15.86
N VAL A 227 -9.50 -5.29 -15.80
CA VAL A 227 -8.09 -4.99 -15.52
C VAL A 227 -7.26 -5.01 -16.80
N THR A 228 -6.50 -3.94 -17.01
CA THR A 228 -5.47 -3.83 -18.06
C THR A 228 -4.10 -3.89 -17.40
N LEU A 229 -3.20 -4.78 -17.93
CA LEU A 229 -1.80 -4.93 -17.50
C LEU A 229 -0.86 -4.11 -18.39
#